data_256948b29de3c501df1b0508cd9390f9
#
_entry.id   256948b29de3c501df1b0508cd9390f9
#
_cell.length_a   1.000
_cell.length_b   1.000
_cell.length_c   1.000
_cell.angle_alpha   90.00
_cell.angle_beta   90.00
_cell.angle_gamma   90.00
#
_symmetry.space_group_name_H-M   'P 1'
#
loop_
_entity.id
_entity.type
_entity.pdbx_description
1 polymer ?
#
loop_
_entity_poly.entity_id
_entity_poly.type
_entity_poly.pdbx_seq_one_letter_code
_entity_poly.pdbx_strand_id
1 'polypeptide(L)'
;DAGRTAVGCISERWKLYGGTACTLRNESVVSKENITAQKPWQQMERADRYRAGTKHKMEEYEMAGTLYLCATPIGNLEDMTFRAVRILKEVDLIAAEDTRNSIKLLNHFEIKTPMTSYHEYNKIEKAYKLVEKLQEGKNIALITDAGTPGISDPGEELVRICYENGIEVTSLPGPAACITALTMSGLPTRRFAFEAFLPRDKKERARVLEELAQESRTMIVYEAPHHLLKTLKELYEVLGNRELTVCKELTKRYENATKTTFEDVIRFYEDNEPKGEYVLVISGKTFETKEQEAREAWESLSVEEHMAHYEASGMERKEAMKQVAKDRGISKRDVYQALLK
;
A
#
# COMPACT_ATOMS: atom_id res chain seq x y z
N ASP A 1 -9.14 28.72 21.39
CA ASP A 1 -10.15 28.11 20.49
C ASP A 1 -9.54 27.65 19.16
N ALA A 2 -8.65 26.66 19.22
CA ALA A 2 -8.12 26.03 18.00
C ALA A 2 -7.89 24.54 18.24
N GLY A 3 -8.95 23.82 18.54
CA GLY A 3 -8.89 22.38 18.91
C GLY A 3 -10.00 21.50 18.35
N ARG A 4 -10.66 21.90 17.27
CA ARG A 4 -11.70 21.06 16.64
C ARG A 4 -11.53 21.11 15.16
N THR A 5 -10.89 20.11 14.50
CA THR A 5 -11.11 20.13 13.03
C THR A 5 -10.69 18.91 12.22
N ALA A 6 -10.03 17.91 12.69
CA ALA A 6 -9.65 16.82 11.76
C ALA A 6 -10.56 15.58 11.83
N VAL A 7 -11.10 15.25 12.98
CA VAL A 7 -11.88 14.01 13.18
C VAL A 7 -13.33 14.15 12.69
N GLY A 8 -13.91 15.36 12.75
CA GLY A 8 -15.26 15.61 12.27
C GLY A 8 -15.44 15.49 10.76
N CYS A 9 -14.40 15.82 9.98
CA CYS A 9 -14.49 15.84 8.52
C CYS A 9 -14.56 14.43 7.88
N ILE A 10 -14.02 13.41 8.56
CA ILE A 10 -14.06 12.02 8.06
C ILE A 10 -15.41 11.38 8.32
N SER A 11 -16.02 11.65 9.48
CA SER A 11 -17.32 11.05 9.85
C SER A 11 -18.52 11.61 9.07
N GLU A 12 -18.51 12.87 8.67
CA GLU A 12 -19.60 13.47 7.89
C GLU A 12 -19.60 13.06 6.42
N ARG A 13 -18.43 12.82 5.81
CA ARG A 13 -18.35 12.32 4.42
C ARG A 13 -18.90 10.89 4.26
N TRP A 14 -18.91 10.08 5.30
CA TRP A 14 -19.49 8.73 5.25
C TRP A 14 -21.02 8.72 5.18
N LYS A 15 -21.69 9.77 5.61
CA LYS A 15 -23.17 9.90 5.55
C LYS A 15 -23.70 10.22 4.16
N LEU A 16 -22.86 10.67 3.23
CA LEU A 16 -23.26 11.06 1.88
C LEU A 16 -23.28 9.90 0.86
N TYR A 17 -22.77 8.73 1.22
CA TYR A 17 -22.78 7.55 0.36
C TYR A 17 -23.66 6.45 0.95
N GLY A 18 -24.98 6.68 0.90
CA GLY A 18 -26.14 5.80 1.05
C GLY A 18 -25.89 4.31 1.39
N GLY A 19 -25.24 4.01 2.49
CA GLY A 19 -25.15 2.65 3.02
C GLY A 19 -26.35 2.37 3.94
N THR A 20 -27.32 1.63 3.45
CA THR A 20 -28.44 1.09 4.24
C THR A 20 -27.90 0.14 5.32
N ALA A 21 -28.13 0.50 6.58
CA ALA A 21 -27.88 -0.38 7.70
C ALA A 21 -28.82 -1.58 7.65
N CYS A 22 -28.26 -2.78 7.47
CA CYS A 22 -28.99 -4.03 7.58
C CYS A 22 -29.18 -4.37 9.05
N THR A 23 -30.39 -4.18 9.57
CA THR A 23 -30.82 -4.65 10.89
C THR A 23 -31.13 -6.13 10.82
N LEU A 24 -30.23 -6.98 11.31
CA LEU A 24 -30.54 -8.37 11.59
C LEU A 24 -31.20 -8.47 12.97
N ARG A 25 -32.47 -8.91 12.98
CA ARG A 25 -33.16 -9.36 14.20
C ARG A 25 -32.56 -10.67 14.68
N ASN A 26 -32.25 -10.71 15.96
CA ASN A 26 -31.93 -11.93 16.69
C ASN A 26 -33.22 -12.71 16.99
N GLU A 27 -33.17 -14.02 16.77
CA GLU A 27 -33.81 -15.01 17.63
C GLU A 27 -33.09 -16.34 17.45
N SER A 28 -32.41 -16.83 18.49
CA SER A 28 -32.66 -18.10 19.17
C SER A 28 -31.47 -18.56 20.01
N VAL A 29 -31.78 -18.81 21.18
CA VAL A 29 -31.14 -19.44 22.34
C VAL A 29 -30.26 -20.64 22.02
N VAL A 30 -28.96 -20.62 22.44
CA VAL A 30 -28.21 -21.81 22.90
C VAL A 30 -27.25 -21.38 24.04
N SER A 31 -27.18 -22.28 25.01
CA SER A 31 -26.62 -22.27 26.35
C SER A 31 -25.16 -21.82 26.51
N LYS A 32 -24.94 -21.33 27.75
CA LYS A 32 -23.68 -20.86 28.33
C LYS A 32 -22.63 -21.96 28.42
N GLU A 33 -21.43 -21.70 27.89
CA GLU A 33 -20.17 -22.11 28.53
C GLU A 33 -19.16 -20.96 28.44
N ASN A 34 -18.57 -20.67 29.60
CA ASN A 34 -17.69 -19.52 29.86
C ASN A 34 -16.33 -19.70 29.19
N ILE A 35 -16.04 -18.90 28.17
CA ILE A 35 -14.65 -18.51 27.84
C ILE A 35 -14.63 -16.99 27.71
N THR A 36 -14.21 -16.31 28.76
CA THR A 36 -14.00 -14.85 28.77
C THR A 36 -12.69 -14.50 28.06
N ALA A 37 -12.73 -14.42 26.74
CA ALA A 37 -11.71 -13.70 25.99
C ALA A 37 -11.99 -12.19 26.12
N GLN A 38 -11.29 -11.52 27.03
CA GLN A 38 -11.36 -10.05 27.17
C GLN A 38 -10.84 -9.40 25.89
N LYS A 39 -11.64 -8.50 25.32
CA LYS A 39 -11.29 -7.76 24.10
C LYS A 39 -10.08 -6.83 24.37
N PRO A 40 -9.10 -6.73 23.44
CA PRO A 40 -7.84 -5.99 23.65
C PRO A 40 -8.03 -4.51 24.07
N TRP A 41 -9.09 -3.84 23.60
CA TRP A 41 -9.36 -2.45 23.94
C TRP A 41 -9.86 -2.24 25.38
N GLN A 42 -10.38 -3.26 26.07
CA GLN A 42 -10.75 -3.16 27.50
C GLN A 42 -9.52 -3.17 28.41
N GLN A 43 -8.36 -3.57 27.94
CA GLN A 43 -7.09 -3.46 28.66
C GLN A 43 -6.53 -2.04 28.63
N MET A 44 -6.80 -1.26 27.57
CA MET A 44 -6.40 0.16 27.49
C MET A 44 -7.13 1.03 28.51
N GLU A 45 -8.44 0.82 28.74
CA GLU A 45 -9.19 1.55 29.76
C GLU A 45 -8.80 1.21 31.21
N ARG A 46 -8.15 0.04 31.43
CA ARG A 46 -7.61 -0.31 32.75
C ARG A 46 -6.28 0.39 33.03
N ALA A 47 -5.45 0.63 32.02
CA ALA A 47 -4.20 1.36 32.18
C ALA A 47 -4.44 2.81 32.66
N ASP A 48 -5.47 3.48 32.15
CA ASP A 48 -5.82 4.84 32.56
C ASP A 48 -6.44 4.91 33.98
N ARG A 49 -7.13 3.86 34.45
CA ARG A 49 -7.65 3.77 35.83
C ARG A 49 -6.58 3.43 36.87
N TYR A 50 -5.50 2.77 36.47
CA TYR A 50 -4.38 2.46 37.38
C TYR A 50 -3.52 3.70 37.71
N ARG A 51 -3.53 4.73 36.85
CA ARG A 51 -2.85 6.02 37.07
C ARG A 51 -3.46 6.87 38.15
N ALA A 52 -4.69 6.62 38.59
CA ALA A 52 -5.43 7.45 39.55
C ALA A 52 -5.37 6.97 41.02
N GLY A 53 -4.76 5.80 41.31
CA GLY A 53 -4.99 5.12 42.60
C GLY A 53 -3.81 4.76 43.50
N THR A 54 -2.54 4.97 43.11
CA THR A 54 -1.41 4.57 43.97
C THR A 54 -0.37 5.68 44.12
N LYS A 55 -0.52 6.48 45.15
CA LYS A 55 0.58 7.20 45.81
C LYS A 55 1.41 6.19 46.64
N HIS A 56 2.25 5.41 45.98
CA HIS A 56 3.40 4.72 46.59
C HIS A 56 4.56 4.82 45.65
N LYS A 57 5.69 5.35 46.19
CA LYS A 57 7.04 5.43 45.60
C LYS A 57 7.07 5.03 44.11
N MET A 58 6.87 6.01 43.26
CA MET A 58 7.30 5.90 41.87
C MET A 58 8.85 5.88 41.92
N GLU A 59 9.47 4.69 41.79
CA GLU A 59 10.71 4.62 41.09
C GLU A 59 10.42 5.31 39.75
N GLU A 60 11.25 6.28 39.35
CA GLU A 60 11.20 6.89 38.02
C GLU A 60 11.41 5.75 37.02
N TYR A 61 10.32 5.17 36.53
CA TYR A 61 10.37 4.42 35.28
C TYR A 61 10.67 5.48 34.22
N GLU A 62 11.93 5.54 33.81
CA GLU A 62 12.31 6.30 32.62
C GLU A 62 11.37 5.84 31.51
N MET A 63 10.49 6.76 31.09
CA MET A 63 9.53 6.46 30.01
C MET A 63 10.36 6.24 28.76
N ALA A 64 10.15 5.10 28.07
CA ALA A 64 10.82 4.84 26.80
C ALA A 64 10.58 6.01 25.83
N GLY A 65 11.60 6.32 25.04
CA GLY A 65 11.49 7.35 23.98
C GLY A 65 10.58 6.91 22.85
N THR A 66 10.35 7.83 21.93
CA THR A 66 9.49 7.61 20.75
C THR A 66 10.32 7.48 19.48
N LEU A 67 9.94 6.54 18.61
CA LEU A 67 10.44 6.44 17.25
C LEU A 67 9.59 7.32 16.32
N TYR A 68 10.21 8.29 15.64
CA TYR A 68 9.57 9.15 14.66
C TYR A 68 9.99 8.75 13.24
N LEU A 69 9.05 8.36 12.38
CA LEU A 69 9.30 8.18 10.96
C LEU A 69 9.11 9.54 10.29
N CYS A 70 10.19 10.12 9.78
CA CYS A 70 10.20 11.46 9.20
C CYS A 70 10.40 11.37 7.68
N ALA A 71 9.36 11.64 6.91
CA ALA A 71 9.48 11.73 5.46
C ALA A 71 10.42 12.87 5.04
N THR A 72 11.26 12.60 4.06
CA THR A 72 12.20 13.55 3.43
C THR A 72 11.74 13.93 2.03
N PRO A 73 12.19 15.06 1.46
CA PRO A 73 11.82 15.47 0.11
C PRO A 73 12.16 14.42 -0.94
N ILE A 74 11.28 14.26 -1.94
CA ILE A 74 11.51 13.37 -3.09
C ILE A 74 12.09 14.08 -4.31
N GLY A 75 12.52 15.33 -4.15
CA GLY A 75 13.13 16.13 -5.21
C GLY A 75 13.05 17.63 -5.01
N ASN A 76 12.14 18.11 -4.16
CA ASN A 76 11.97 19.52 -3.84
C ASN A 76 12.07 19.75 -2.33
N LEU A 77 13.03 20.56 -1.91
CA LEU A 77 13.27 20.87 -0.49
C LEU A 77 12.08 21.56 0.18
N GLU A 78 11.24 22.25 -0.58
CA GLU A 78 10.03 22.94 -0.08
C GLU A 78 8.94 21.94 0.39
N ASP A 79 9.03 20.66 -0.01
CA ASP A 79 8.12 19.61 0.45
C ASP A 79 8.43 19.13 1.86
N MET A 80 9.53 19.58 2.46
CA MET A 80 9.86 19.27 3.85
C MET A 80 8.87 19.93 4.80
N THR A 81 8.20 19.14 5.65
CA THR A 81 7.20 19.69 6.55
C THR A 81 7.83 20.42 7.74
N PHE A 82 7.22 21.51 8.21
CA PHE A 82 7.66 22.21 9.43
C PHE A 82 7.73 21.28 10.65
N ARG A 83 6.81 20.29 10.74
CA ARG A 83 6.83 19.32 11.83
C ARG A 83 8.02 18.39 11.75
N ALA A 84 8.39 17.92 10.55
CA ALA A 84 9.57 17.07 10.37
C ALA A 84 10.86 17.83 10.73
N VAL A 85 11.02 19.08 10.27
CA VAL A 85 12.17 19.92 10.63
C VAL A 85 12.27 20.10 12.14
N ARG A 86 11.14 20.38 12.83
CA ARG A 86 11.12 20.55 14.29
C ARG A 86 11.53 19.25 14.99
N ILE A 87 10.90 18.12 14.66
CA ILE A 87 11.21 16.83 15.28
C ILE A 87 12.68 16.43 15.07
N LEU A 88 13.22 16.61 13.85
CA LEU A 88 14.62 16.33 13.57
C LEU A 88 15.61 17.20 14.37
N LYS A 89 15.18 18.39 14.82
CA LYS A 89 15.96 19.24 15.73
C LYS A 89 15.83 18.85 17.19
N GLU A 90 14.71 18.23 17.58
CA GLU A 90 14.36 17.90 18.98
C GLU A 90 14.80 16.50 19.41
N VAL A 91 14.91 15.54 18.48
CA VAL A 91 15.28 14.15 18.83
C VAL A 91 16.75 14.03 19.24
N ASP A 92 17.08 12.98 20.00
CA ASP A 92 18.44 12.71 20.46
C ASP A 92 19.35 12.12 19.37
N LEU A 93 18.74 11.42 18.38
CA LEU A 93 19.46 10.72 17.34
C LEU A 93 18.63 10.64 16.06
N ILE A 94 19.29 10.79 14.92
CA ILE A 94 18.70 10.53 13.61
C ILE A 94 19.32 9.25 13.04
N ALA A 95 18.48 8.25 12.75
CA ALA A 95 18.83 7.07 11.96
C ALA A 95 18.57 7.38 10.49
N ALA A 96 19.60 7.33 9.65
CA ALA A 96 19.52 7.71 8.24
C ALA A 96 19.99 6.56 7.34
N GLU A 97 19.38 6.39 6.18
CA GLU A 97 19.74 5.36 5.21
C GLU A 97 21.16 5.59 4.67
N ASP A 98 21.42 6.73 4.07
CA ASP A 98 22.78 7.19 3.72
C ASP A 98 23.09 8.51 4.42
N THR A 99 23.97 8.46 5.42
CA THR A 99 24.38 9.66 6.18
C THR A 99 25.08 10.72 5.32
N ARG A 100 25.71 10.33 4.18
CA ARG A 100 26.40 11.24 3.25
C ARG A 100 25.40 12.08 2.44
N ASN A 101 24.24 11.52 2.13
CA ASN A 101 23.16 12.23 1.46
C ASN A 101 22.38 13.07 2.46
N SER A 102 22.00 12.45 3.58
CA SER A 102 21.20 13.09 4.64
C SER A 102 21.87 14.32 5.23
N ILE A 103 23.22 14.36 5.37
CA ILE A 103 23.92 15.53 5.92
C ILE A 103 23.67 16.82 5.10
N LYS A 104 23.47 16.69 3.79
CA LYS A 104 23.18 17.85 2.92
C LYS A 104 21.81 18.45 3.25
N LEU A 105 20.81 17.57 3.44
CA LEU A 105 19.45 17.93 3.85
C LEU A 105 19.46 18.58 5.24
N LEU A 106 20.11 17.94 6.22
CA LEU A 106 20.16 18.44 7.59
C LEU A 106 20.87 19.79 7.68
N ASN A 107 21.97 19.99 6.94
CA ASN A 107 22.67 21.28 6.87
C ASN A 107 21.78 22.37 6.28
N HIS A 108 20.99 22.05 5.23
CA HIS A 108 20.08 23.03 4.61
C HIS A 108 19.05 23.57 5.62
N PHE A 109 18.53 22.71 6.50
CA PHE A 109 17.55 23.08 7.53
C PHE A 109 18.16 23.43 8.88
N GLU A 110 19.51 23.55 8.94
CA GLU A 110 20.25 23.88 10.17
C GLU A 110 19.97 22.89 11.32
N ILE A 111 19.85 21.60 10.99
CA ILE A 111 19.66 20.51 11.96
C ILE A 111 21.03 19.97 12.34
N LYS A 112 21.33 20.01 13.66
CA LYS A 112 22.65 19.60 14.22
C LYS A 112 22.60 18.29 15.00
N THR A 113 21.45 17.63 15.01
CA THR A 113 21.20 16.36 15.69
C THR A 113 22.18 15.28 15.20
N PRO A 114 22.81 14.51 16.10
CA PRO A 114 23.70 13.42 15.73
C PRO A 114 23.01 12.40 14.80
N MET A 115 23.79 11.85 13.85
CA MET A 115 23.29 10.81 12.93
C MET A 115 23.98 9.48 13.11
N THR A 116 23.28 8.42 12.77
CA THR A 116 23.80 7.06 12.60
C THR A 116 23.22 6.42 11.35
N SER A 117 23.94 5.49 10.72
CA SER A 117 23.43 4.77 9.55
C SER A 117 22.42 3.69 9.95
N TYR A 118 21.34 3.56 9.15
CA TYR A 118 20.36 2.49 9.22
C TYR A 118 19.90 2.15 7.79
N HIS A 119 20.48 1.13 7.19
CA HIS A 119 20.27 0.75 5.78
C HIS A 119 19.98 -0.76 5.67
N GLU A 120 19.56 -1.20 4.50
CA GLU A 120 19.12 -2.58 4.22
C GLU A 120 20.14 -3.65 4.73
N TYR A 121 21.44 -3.41 4.56
CA TYR A 121 22.49 -4.37 4.92
C TYR A 121 22.78 -4.47 6.43
N ASN A 122 22.34 -3.50 7.24
CA ASN A 122 22.58 -3.50 8.68
C ASN A 122 21.28 -3.44 9.52
N LYS A 123 20.10 -3.45 8.86
CA LYS A 123 18.80 -3.13 9.47
C LYS A 123 18.49 -3.95 10.71
N ILE A 124 18.81 -5.24 10.74
CA ILE A 124 18.46 -6.12 11.86
C ILE A 124 19.32 -5.81 13.10
N GLU A 125 20.65 -5.89 12.98
CA GLU A 125 21.55 -5.61 14.11
C GLU A 125 21.40 -4.19 14.63
N LYS A 126 21.27 -3.25 13.71
CA LYS A 126 21.14 -1.84 14.05
C LYS A 126 19.80 -1.51 14.67
N ALA A 127 18.71 -2.19 14.27
CA ALA A 127 17.38 -2.00 14.88
C ALA A 127 17.42 -2.30 16.37
N TYR A 128 18.02 -3.41 16.81
CA TYR A 128 18.14 -3.72 18.24
C TYR A 128 18.91 -2.64 19.01
N LYS A 129 20.03 -2.12 18.46
CA LYS A 129 20.79 -1.03 19.07
C LYS A 129 20.01 0.29 19.17
N LEU A 130 19.11 0.55 18.21
CA LEU A 130 18.23 1.72 18.25
C LEU A 130 17.12 1.52 19.29
N VAL A 131 16.57 0.30 19.37
CA VAL A 131 15.56 -0.06 20.35
C VAL A 131 16.10 0.05 21.79
N GLU A 132 17.32 -0.40 22.07
CA GLU A 132 17.99 -0.19 23.35
C GLU A 132 18.05 1.28 23.74
N LYS A 133 18.41 2.16 22.80
CA LYS A 133 18.43 3.62 23.05
C LYS A 133 17.02 4.21 23.28
N LEU A 134 16.02 3.71 22.57
CA LEU A 134 14.62 4.10 22.79
C LEU A 134 14.16 3.66 24.20
N GLN A 135 14.54 2.46 24.64
CA GLN A 135 14.26 1.97 26.00
C GLN A 135 14.98 2.79 27.09
N GLU A 136 16.15 3.39 26.76
CA GLU A 136 16.84 4.37 27.62
C GLU A 136 16.15 5.75 27.67
N GLY A 137 14.97 5.91 27.07
CA GLY A 137 14.25 7.18 27.05
C GLY A 137 14.63 8.14 25.93
N LYS A 138 15.53 7.77 25.01
CA LYS A 138 15.96 8.63 23.90
C LYS A 138 14.94 8.62 22.76
N ASN A 139 14.63 9.80 22.24
CA ASN A 139 13.81 9.95 21.03
C ASN A 139 14.67 9.78 19.78
N ILE A 140 14.19 9.00 18.82
CA ILE A 140 14.91 8.73 17.58
C ILE A 140 14.04 9.06 16.38
N ALA A 141 14.61 9.75 15.39
CA ALA A 141 13.97 9.94 14.10
C ALA A 141 14.61 8.99 13.06
N LEU A 142 13.78 8.28 12.31
CA LEU A 142 14.19 7.53 11.11
C LEU A 142 13.91 8.38 9.88
N ILE A 143 14.91 8.53 9.02
CA ILE A 143 14.80 9.15 7.68
C ILE A 143 15.39 8.23 6.61
N THR A 144 14.92 8.38 5.39
CA THR A 144 15.44 7.72 4.19
C THR A 144 16.02 8.76 3.22
N ASP A 145 16.65 8.33 2.16
CA ASP A 145 17.24 9.23 1.17
C ASP A 145 16.19 10.11 0.50
N ALA A 146 14.99 9.55 0.24
CA ALA A 146 13.87 10.27 -0.34
C ALA A 146 12.52 9.65 0.05
N GLY A 147 11.56 10.45 0.49
CA GLY A 147 10.20 10.01 0.76
C GLY A 147 9.95 9.51 2.19
N THR A 148 8.98 8.65 2.34
CA THR A 148 8.47 8.16 3.63
C THR A 148 9.18 6.86 4.03
N PRO A 149 9.86 6.82 5.20
CA PRO A 149 10.52 5.60 5.69
C PRO A 149 9.56 4.41 5.79
N GLY A 150 10.06 3.21 5.43
CA GLY A 150 9.26 1.98 5.45
C GLY A 150 8.36 1.79 4.22
N ILE A 151 8.39 2.71 3.25
CA ILE A 151 7.68 2.58 1.97
C ILE A 151 8.71 2.41 0.86
N SER A 152 9.01 1.16 0.50
CA SER A 152 10.10 0.79 -0.44
C SER A 152 11.52 1.07 0.07
N ASP A 153 11.64 1.45 1.32
CA ASP A 153 12.88 1.84 2.00
C ASP A 153 12.99 1.15 3.36
N PRO A 154 14.18 1.15 4.01
CA PRO A 154 14.34 0.57 5.34
C PRO A 154 13.44 1.25 6.38
N GLY A 155 12.82 0.46 7.26
CA GLY A 155 11.97 1.00 8.35
C GLY A 155 10.98 0.00 8.93
N GLU A 156 10.40 -0.86 8.10
CA GLU A 156 9.40 -1.85 8.50
C GLU A 156 9.88 -2.71 9.68
N GLU A 157 11.08 -3.25 9.59
CA GLU A 157 11.67 -4.10 10.62
C GLU A 157 11.90 -3.36 11.95
N LEU A 158 12.38 -2.11 11.89
CA LEU A 158 12.56 -1.29 13.10
C LEU A 158 11.22 -1.00 13.78
N VAL A 159 10.20 -0.67 12.99
CA VAL A 159 8.83 -0.44 13.50
C VAL A 159 8.28 -1.70 14.16
N ARG A 160 8.44 -2.86 13.52
CA ARG A 160 8.01 -4.15 14.06
C ARG A 160 8.66 -4.43 15.41
N ILE A 161 9.99 -4.28 15.51
CA ILE A 161 10.74 -4.51 16.76
C ILE A 161 10.35 -3.48 17.83
N CYS A 162 10.08 -2.22 17.48
CA CYS A 162 9.57 -1.22 18.41
C CYS A 162 8.24 -1.65 19.03
N TYR A 163 7.28 -2.12 18.22
CA TYR A 163 6.00 -2.62 18.73
C TYR A 163 6.16 -3.85 19.64
N GLU A 164 7.06 -4.78 19.29
CA GLU A 164 7.35 -5.95 20.11
C GLU A 164 7.94 -5.58 21.49
N ASN A 165 8.59 -4.41 21.58
CA ASN A 165 9.19 -3.89 22.82
C ASN A 165 8.37 -2.80 23.51
N GLY A 166 7.13 -2.54 23.08
CA GLY A 166 6.22 -1.55 23.67
C GLY A 166 6.66 -0.10 23.48
N ILE A 167 7.48 0.19 22.48
CA ILE A 167 7.97 1.51 22.13
C ILE A 167 6.94 2.23 21.27
N GLU A 168 6.67 3.50 21.58
CA GLU A 168 5.79 4.35 20.79
C GLU A 168 6.41 4.66 19.43
N VAL A 169 5.60 4.53 18.37
CA VAL A 169 5.99 4.87 16.99
C VAL A 169 5.03 5.90 16.42
N THR A 170 5.57 6.98 15.88
CA THR A 170 4.81 8.04 15.22
C THR A 170 5.34 8.28 13.81
N SER A 171 4.47 8.16 12.79
CA SER A 171 4.81 8.55 11.42
C SER A 171 4.32 9.95 11.12
N LEU A 172 5.21 10.81 10.64
CA LEU A 172 4.89 12.18 10.25
C LEU A 172 4.39 12.21 8.80
N PRO A 173 3.20 12.77 8.52
CA PRO A 173 2.78 13.00 7.14
C PRO A 173 3.83 13.79 6.36
N GLY A 174 4.09 13.38 5.13
CA GLY A 174 5.07 14.06 4.28
C GLY A 174 5.13 13.48 2.87
N PRO A 175 6.18 13.82 2.10
CA PRO A 175 6.33 13.40 0.72
C PRO A 175 6.30 11.88 0.54
N ALA A 176 5.53 11.41 -0.46
CA ALA A 176 5.46 10.02 -0.86
C ALA A 176 5.19 9.94 -2.37
N ALA A 177 6.16 9.45 -3.15
CA ALA A 177 6.09 9.43 -4.60
C ALA A 177 4.87 8.65 -5.13
N CYS A 178 4.51 7.52 -4.49
CA CYS A 178 3.35 6.70 -4.86
C CYS A 178 2.03 7.48 -4.73
N ILE A 179 1.85 8.25 -3.67
CA ILE A 179 0.63 9.04 -3.44
C ILE A 179 0.59 10.25 -4.38
N THR A 180 1.74 10.92 -4.56
CA THR A 180 1.85 12.05 -5.50
C THR A 180 1.51 11.60 -6.92
N ALA A 181 2.10 10.51 -7.40
CA ALA A 181 1.79 9.94 -8.71
C ALA A 181 0.33 9.53 -8.84
N LEU A 182 -0.22 8.83 -7.84
CA LEU A 182 -1.61 8.38 -7.85
C LEU A 182 -2.59 9.56 -8.00
N THR A 183 -2.36 10.65 -7.27
CA THR A 183 -3.24 11.83 -7.32
C THR A 183 -3.15 12.59 -8.63
N MET A 184 -2.02 12.52 -9.34
CA MET A 184 -1.80 13.12 -10.66
C MET A 184 -2.26 12.23 -11.82
N SER A 185 -2.49 10.93 -11.59
CA SER A 185 -2.67 9.94 -12.64
C SER A 185 -3.99 10.06 -13.42
N GLY A 186 -5.03 10.64 -12.81
CA GLY A 186 -6.38 10.63 -13.38
C GLY A 186 -7.04 9.23 -13.39
N LEU A 187 -6.43 8.22 -12.74
CA LEU A 187 -6.98 6.88 -12.56
C LEU A 187 -7.73 6.76 -11.21
N PRO A 188 -8.56 5.71 -11.01
CA PRO A 188 -9.30 5.53 -9.77
C PRO A 188 -8.38 5.44 -8.54
N THR A 189 -8.59 6.31 -7.54
CA THR A 189 -7.75 6.42 -6.36
C THR A 189 -8.30 5.72 -5.12
N ARG A 190 -9.59 5.31 -5.15
CA ARG A 190 -10.25 4.75 -3.97
C ARG A 190 -9.64 3.42 -3.50
N ARG A 191 -9.21 2.59 -4.45
CA ARG A 191 -8.57 1.30 -4.19
C ARG A 191 -7.37 1.21 -5.12
N PHE A 192 -6.20 0.99 -4.54
CA PHE A 192 -4.96 0.83 -5.30
C PHE A 192 -4.07 -0.23 -4.64
N ALA A 193 -3.12 -0.75 -5.39
CA ALA A 193 -2.05 -1.63 -4.96
C ALA A 193 -0.72 -0.93 -5.22
N PHE A 194 0.17 -0.97 -4.26
CA PHE A 194 1.53 -0.45 -4.37
C PHE A 194 2.50 -1.63 -4.42
N GLU A 195 3.21 -1.74 -5.53
CA GLU A 195 4.12 -2.85 -5.82
C GLU A 195 5.60 -2.47 -5.66
N ALA A 196 5.87 -1.19 -5.36
CA ALA A 196 7.23 -0.66 -5.32
C ALA A 196 8.03 -0.99 -6.59
N PHE A 197 9.30 -1.41 -6.46
CA PHE A 197 10.09 -1.94 -7.57
C PHE A 197 9.79 -3.42 -7.77
N LEU A 198 9.51 -3.84 -8.99
CA LEU A 198 9.31 -5.25 -9.28
C LEU A 198 10.58 -6.07 -8.96
N PRO A 199 10.43 -7.30 -8.45
CA PRO A 199 11.56 -8.14 -8.06
C PRO A 199 12.62 -8.29 -9.14
N ARG A 200 13.90 -8.36 -8.72
CA ARG A 200 15.02 -8.60 -9.64
C ARG A 200 15.21 -10.09 -9.95
N ASP A 201 14.86 -10.95 -9.01
CA ASP A 201 14.85 -12.41 -9.24
C ASP A 201 13.81 -12.77 -10.30
N LYS A 202 14.21 -13.57 -11.28
CA LYS A 202 13.34 -13.88 -12.43
C LYS A 202 12.10 -14.68 -12.05
N LYS A 203 12.20 -15.60 -11.09
CA LYS A 203 11.06 -16.46 -10.70
C LYS A 203 10.05 -15.65 -9.87
N GLU A 204 10.55 -14.88 -8.93
CA GLU A 204 9.72 -14.01 -8.11
C GLU A 204 9.03 -12.94 -8.99
N ARG A 205 9.79 -12.31 -9.91
CA ARG A 205 9.24 -11.33 -10.85
C ARG A 205 8.14 -11.92 -11.73
N ALA A 206 8.34 -13.12 -12.26
CA ALA A 206 7.33 -13.80 -13.10
C ALA A 206 6.04 -14.07 -12.29
N ARG A 207 6.18 -14.51 -11.04
CA ARG A 207 5.05 -14.73 -10.15
C ARG A 207 4.29 -13.42 -9.86
N VAL A 208 4.99 -12.35 -9.53
CA VAL A 208 4.37 -11.03 -9.29
C VAL A 208 3.65 -10.54 -10.54
N LEU A 209 4.26 -10.65 -11.73
CA LEU A 209 3.63 -10.28 -13.00
C LEU A 209 2.34 -11.08 -13.27
N GLU A 210 2.32 -12.38 -12.96
CA GLU A 210 1.13 -13.22 -13.07
C GLU A 210 0.02 -12.78 -12.10
N GLU A 211 0.37 -12.43 -10.86
CA GLU A 211 -0.57 -11.86 -9.87
C GLU A 211 -1.17 -10.53 -10.37
N LEU A 212 -0.33 -9.64 -10.94
CA LEU A 212 -0.75 -8.34 -11.48
C LEU A 212 -1.69 -8.48 -12.68
N ALA A 213 -1.60 -9.55 -13.47
CA ALA A 213 -2.50 -9.79 -14.60
C ALA A 213 -3.98 -9.78 -14.18
N GLN A 214 -4.28 -10.24 -12.96
CA GLN A 214 -5.64 -10.32 -12.42
C GLN A 214 -6.03 -9.13 -11.53
N GLU A 215 -5.11 -8.20 -11.26
CA GLU A 215 -5.36 -7.07 -10.38
C GLU A 215 -6.39 -6.09 -10.99
N SER A 216 -7.43 -5.78 -10.21
CA SER A 216 -8.51 -4.88 -10.60
C SER A 216 -8.41 -3.48 -9.99
N ARG A 217 -7.52 -3.29 -9.03
CA ARG A 217 -7.22 -1.97 -8.46
C ARG A 217 -6.21 -1.24 -9.33
N THR A 218 -6.15 0.08 -9.19
CA THR A 218 -5.04 0.86 -9.75
C THR A 218 -3.72 0.38 -9.14
N MET A 219 -2.73 0.08 -9.97
CA MET A 219 -1.41 -0.40 -9.56
C MET A 219 -0.39 0.73 -9.64
N ILE A 220 0.54 0.76 -8.69
CA ILE A 220 1.63 1.75 -8.66
C ILE A 220 2.95 1.00 -8.62
N VAL A 221 3.79 1.21 -9.62
CA VAL A 221 5.10 0.58 -9.77
C VAL A 221 6.18 1.66 -9.86
N TYR A 222 7.26 1.52 -9.10
CA TYR A 222 8.47 2.32 -9.24
C TYR A 222 9.40 1.71 -10.26
N GLU A 223 10.08 2.56 -11.05
CA GLU A 223 11.05 2.04 -12.00
C GLU A 223 12.21 3.00 -12.25
N ALA A 224 13.38 2.42 -12.41
CA ALA A 224 14.60 3.13 -12.77
C ALA A 224 14.69 3.31 -14.29
N PRO A 225 15.31 4.39 -14.79
CA PRO A 225 15.34 4.70 -16.22
C PRO A 225 15.90 3.57 -17.07
N HIS A 226 16.98 2.93 -16.63
CA HIS A 226 17.67 1.87 -17.37
C HIS A 226 16.90 0.55 -17.44
N HIS A 227 15.83 0.39 -16.68
CA HIS A 227 14.95 -0.78 -16.73
C HIS A 227 13.57 -0.48 -17.32
N LEU A 228 13.21 0.81 -17.47
CA LEU A 228 11.86 1.25 -17.80
C LEU A 228 11.28 0.54 -19.05
N LEU A 229 11.99 0.60 -20.19
CA LEU A 229 11.49 0.01 -21.44
C LEU A 229 11.27 -1.50 -21.32
N LYS A 230 12.17 -2.19 -20.63
CA LYS A 230 12.05 -3.63 -20.40
C LYS A 230 10.82 -3.94 -19.55
N THR A 231 10.64 -3.21 -18.44
CA THR A 231 9.51 -3.38 -17.53
C THR A 231 8.18 -3.06 -18.20
N LEU A 232 8.13 -2.01 -19.03
CA LEU A 232 6.93 -1.70 -19.82
C LEU A 232 6.55 -2.83 -20.77
N LYS A 233 7.53 -3.46 -21.47
CA LYS A 233 7.28 -4.61 -22.36
C LYS A 233 6.78 -5.84 -21.58
N GLU A 234 7.41 -6.17 -20.46
CA GLU A 234 6.98 -7.29 -19.60
C GLU A 234 5.57 -7.08 -19.03
N LEU A 235 5.26 -5.86 -18.58
CA LEU A 235 3.90 -5.51 -18.11
C LEU A 235 2.88 -5.57 -19.26
N TYR A 236 3.22 -5.08 -20.45
CA TYR A 236 2.35 -5.16 -21.62
C TYR A 236 2.00 -6.61 -21.99
N GLU A 237 2.99 -7.53 -21.95
CA GLU A 237 2.78 -8.95 -22.24
C GLU A 237 1.73 -9.60 -21.32
N VAL A 238 1.71 -9.22 -20.04
CA VAL A 238 0.80 -9.84 -19.04
C VAL A 238 -0.48 -9.05 -18.80
N LEU A 239 -0.44 -7.73 -18.96
CA LEU A 239 -1.60 -6.86 -18.70
C LEU A 239 -2.39 -6.52 -19.95
N GLY A 240 -1.77 -6.67 -21.14
CA GLY A 240 -2.30 -6.14 -22.40
C GLY A 240 -2.17 -4.60 -22.47
N ASN A 241 -2.83 -4.00 -23.45
CA ASN A 241 -2.73 -2.55 -23.73
C ASN A 241 -3.62 -1.71 -22.79
N ARG A 242 -3.36 -1.79 -21.46
CA ARG A 242 -4.08 -0.97 -20.48
C ARG A 242 -3.64 0.49 -20.53
N GLU A 243 -4.53 1.38 -20.06
CA GLU A 243 -4.16 2.76 -19.77
C GLU A 243 -3.19 2.83 -18.59
N LEU A 244 -2.22 3.72 -18.68
CA LEU A 244 -1.34 4.07 -17.58
C LEU A 244 -1.00 5.56 -17.61
N THR A 245 -0.56 6.07 -16.47
CA THR A 245 0.08 7.38 -16.39
C THR A 245 1.53 7.18 -15.98
N VAL A 246 2.43 7.67 -16.82
CA VAL A 246 3.86 7.66 -16.56
C VAL A 246 4.23 8.98 -15.89
N CYS A 247 4.53 8.92 -14.59
CA CYS A 247 5.03 10.06 -13.83
C CYS A 247 6.56 10.01 -13.82
N LYS A 248 7.18 11.13 -14.17
CA LYS A 248 8.64 11.28 -14.27
C LYS A 248 9.11 12.43 -13.43
N GLU A 249 10.22 12.23 -12.68
CA GLU A 249 10.90 13.31 -11.96
C GLU A 249 9.95 14.14 -11.06
N LEU A 250 9.07 13.46 -10.32
CA LEU A 250 8.09 14.10 -9.44
C LEU A 250 8.74 15.14 -8.51
N THR A 251 8.09 16.28 -8.37
CA THR A 251 8.52 17.47 -7.60
C THR A 251 9.78 18.18 -8.11
N LYS A 252 10.51 17.58 -9.06
CA LYS A 252 11.74 18.15 -9.62
C LYS A 252 11.45 19.09 -10.80
N ARG A 253 12.48 19.78 -11.26
CA ARG A 253 12.39 20.77 -12.38
C ARG A 253 11.78 20.20 -13.67
N TYR A 254 11.98 18.91 -13.93
CA TYR A 254 11.51 18.25 -15.15
C TYR A 254 10.37 17.28 -14.87
N GLU A 255 9.57 17.60 -13.84
CA GLU A 255 8.36 16.85 -13.53
C GLU A 255 7.44 16.76 -14.74
N ASN A 256 6.97 15.55 -15.01
CA ASN A 256 5.99 15.29 -16.04
C ASN A 256 5.09 14.13 -15.64
N ALA A 257 3.80 14.21 -15.99
CA ALA A 257 2.85 13.12 -15.87
C ALA A 257 2.10 12.99 -17.20
N THR A 258 2.30 11.88 -17.89
CA THR A 258 1.71 11.62 -19.21
C THR A 258 0.76 10.44 -19.14
N LYS A 259 -0.53 10.69 -19.35
CA LYS A 259 -1.53 9.63 -19.53
C LYS A 259 -1.39 9.03 -20.93
N THR A 260 -1.31 7.71 -21.03
CA THR A 260 -0.97 6.99 -22.25
C THR A 260 -1.48 5.53 -22.19
N THR A 261 -1.12 4.73 -23.19
CA THR A 261 -1.26 3.27 -23.21
C THR A 261 0.12 2.59 -23.22
N PHE A 262 0.16 1.29 -22.94
CA PHE A 262 1.43 0.54 -23.03
C PHE A 262 2.04 0.59 -24.44
N GLU A 263 1.24 0.42 -25.49
CA GLU A 263 1.75 0.47 -26.86
C GLU A 263 2.39 1.80 -27.21
N ASP A 264 1.73 2.90 -26.88
CA ASP A 264 2.22 4.23 -27.22
C ASP A 264 3.47 4.60 -26.44
N VAL A 265 3.52 4.27 -25.15
CA VAL A 265 4.69 4.58 -24.31
C VAL A 265 5.90 3.70 -24.64
N ILE A 266 5.68 2.43 -25.00
CA ILE A 266 6.76 1.55 -25.46
C ILE A 266 7.36 2.10 -26.76
N ARG A 267 6.50 2.45 -27.74
CA ARG A 267 6.95 3.07 -29.00
C ARG A 267 7.74 4.35 -28.76
N PHE A 268 7.27 5.19 -27.84
CA PHE A 268 7.98 6.42 -27.47
C PHE A 268 9.38 6.15 -26.91
N TYR A 269 9.51 5.18 -25.98
CA TYR A 269 10.82 4.89 -25.35
C TYR A 269 11.72 3.95 -26.19
N GLU A 270 11.24 3.37 -27.27
CA GLU A 270 12.11 2.73 -28.27
C GLU A 270 12.97 3.75 -29.02
N ASP A 271 12.43 4.95 -29.27
CA ASP A 271 13.11 6.04 -29.96
C ASP A 271 13.77 7.07 -29.00
N ASN A 272 13.40 7.07 -27.71
CA ASN A 272 13.84 8.05 -26.73
C ASN A 272 14.42 7.39 -25.49
N GLU A 273 15.67 7.68 -25.17
CA GLU A 273 16.33 7.15 -23.98
C GLU A 273 15.64 7.61 -22.68
N PRO A 274 15.19 6.71 -21.79
CA PRO A 274 14.62 7.09 -20.51
C PRO A 274 15.66 7.77 -19.61
N LYS A 275 15.26 8.89 -18.95
CA LYS A 275 16.12 9.65 -18.01
C LYS A 275 15.31 10.06 -16.79
N GLY A 276 15.94 10.02 -15.62
CA GLY A 276 15.31 10.36 -14.36
C GLY A 276 14.59 9.19 -13.71
N GLU A 277 13.75 9.44 -12.71
CA GLU A 277 13.03 8.45 -11.92
C GLU A 277 11.57 8.37 -12.36
N TYR A 278 11.01 7.18 -12.34
CA TYR A 278 9.67 6.93 -12.85
C TYR A 278 8.75 6.28 -11.82
N VAL A 279 7.50 6.72 -11.84
CA VAL A 279 6.38 6.04 -11.19
C VAL A 279 5.34 5.74 -12.26
N LEU A 280 5.02 4.46 -12.43
CA LEU A 280 3.99 3.98 -13.33
C LEU A 280 2.71 3.81 -12.53
N VAL A 281 1.65 4.51 -12.89
CA VAL A 281 0.31 4.33 -12.33
C VAL A 281 -0.54 3.67 -13.41
N ILE A 282 -0.93 2.41 -13.19
CA ILE A 282 -1.51 1.54 -14.20
C ILE A 282 -2.95 1.21 -13.83
N SER A 283 -3.86 1.27 -14.81
CA SER A 283 -5.25 0.90 -14.58
C SER A 283 -5.39 -0.59 -14.25
N GLY A 284 -6.25 -0.90 -13.29
CA GLY A 284 -6.62 -2.28 -12.98
C GLY A 284 -7.45 -2.93 -14.09
N LYS A 285 -7.61 -4.25 -14.03
CA LYS A 285 -8.48 -5.00 -14.93
C LYS A 285 -9.94 -4.61 -14.72
N THR A 286 -10.60 -4.12 -15.75
CA THR A 286 -12.00 -3.67 -15.65
C THR A 286 -12.96 -4.86 -15.49
N PHE A 287 -14.17 -4.56 -15.03
CA PHE A 287 -15.21 -5.59 -14.92
C PHE A 287 -15.58 -6.13 -16.31
N GLU A 288 -15.67 -5.25 -17.29
CA GLU A 288 -15.97 -5.58 -18.69
C GLU A 288 -14.92 -6.52 -19.28
N THR A 289 -13.62 -6.23 -19.04
CA THR A 289 -12.53 -7.10 -19.49
C THR A 289 -12.61 -8.49 -18.85
N LYS A 290 -12.93 -8.55 -17.54
CA LYS A 290 -13.10 -9.83 -16.83
C LYS A 290 -14.27 -10.64 -17.38
N GLU A 291 -15.39 -9.97 -17.65
CA GLU A 291 -16.55 -10.63 -18.26
C GLU A 291 -16.25 -11.13 -19.68
N GLN A 292 -15.52 -10.35 -20.47
CA GLN A 292 -15.15 -10.72 -21.83
C GLN A 292 -14.21 -11.92 -21.84
N GLU A 293 -13.14 -11.91 -21.05
CA GLU A 293 -12.22 -13.05 -20.93
C GLU A 293 -12.93 -14.32 -20.42
N ALA A 294 -13.83 -14.15 -19.44
CA ALA A 294 -14.65 -15.27 -18.97
C ALA A 294 -15.54 -15.84 -20.09
N ARG A 295 -16.13 -14.98 -20.94
CA ARG A 295 -16.90 -15.44 -22.11
C ARG A 295 -16.04 -16.16 -23.12
N GLU A 296 -14.90 -15.59 -23.48
CA GLU A 296 -13.96 -16.19 -24.44
C GLU A 296 -13.44 -17.55 -23.95
N ALA A 297 -13.14 -17.66 -22.63
CA ALA A 297 -12.75 -18.93 -22.04
C ALA A 297 -13.87 -19.98 -22.14
N TRP A 298 -15.13 -19.59 -21.93
CA TRP A 298 -16.28 -20.48 -22.09
C TRP A 298 -16.63 -20.77 -23.55
N GLU A 299 -16.38 -19.84 -24.47
CA GLU A 299 -16.58 -20.06 -25.90
C GLU A 299 -15.64 -21.09 -26.50
N SER A 300 -14.44 -21.24 -25.91
CA SER A 300 -13.46 -22.26 -26.32
C SER A 300 -13.88 -23.70 -25.97
N LEU A 301 -14.83 -23.88 -25.04
CA LEU A 301 -15.40 -25.16 -24.64
C LEU A 301 -16.71 -25.42 -25.37
N SER A 302 -17.06 -26.70 -25.57
CA SER A 302 -18.41 -27.05 -25.98
C SER A 302 -19.45 -26.70 -24.89
N VAL A 303 -20.74 -26.64 -25.27
CA VAL A 303 -21.80 -26.40 -24.29
C VAL A 303 -21.91 -27.55 -23.30
N GLU A 304 -21.63 -28.77 -23.76
CA GLU A 304 -21.61 -29.98 -22.96
C GLU A 304 -20.51 -29.94 -21.90
N GLU A 305 -19.28 -29.57 -22.29
CA GLU A 305 -18.16 -29.43 -21.38
C GLU A 305 -18.39 -28.33 -20.35
N HIS A 306 -18.98 -27.21 -20.77
CA HIS A 306 -19.35 -26.13 -19.86
C HIS A 306 -20.43 -26.57 -18.85
N MET A 307 -21.44 -27.32 -19.29
CA MET A 307 -22.44 -27.93 -18.41
C MET A 307 -21.78 -28.89 -17.41
N ALA A 308 -20.92 -29.80 -17.90
CA ALA A 308 -20.22 -30.77 -17.08
C ALA A 308 -19.36 -30.10 -15.99
N HIS A 309 -18.77 -28.96 -16.27
CA HIS A 309 -18.02 -28.17 -15.28
C HIS A 309 -18.91 -27.78 -14.07
N TYR A 310 -20.11 -27.26 -14.32
CA TYR A 310 -21.01 -26.86 -13.24
C TYR A 310 -21.67 -28.07 -12.53
N GLU A 311 -22.02 -29.12 -13.27
CA GLU A 311 -22.54 -30.34 -12.69
C GLU A 311 -21.49 -31.04 -11.79
N ALA A 312 -20.21 -31.03 -12.18
CA ALA A 312 -19.11 -31.55 -11.35
C ALA A 312 -18.87 -30.75 -10.07
N SER A 313 -19.21 -29.45 -10.06
CA SER A 313 -19.19 -28.62 -8.85
C SER A 313 -20.41 -28.84 -7.91
N GLY A 314 -21.30 -29.74 -8.25
CA GLY A 314 -22.50 -30.09 -7.46
C GLY A 314 -23.74 -29.24 -7.79
N MET A 315 -23.72 -28.46 -8.88
CA MET A 315 -24.87 -27.65 -9.28
C MET A 315 -25.92 -28.51 -9.98
N GLU A 316 -27.21 -28.34 -9.64
CA GLU A 316 -28.29 -29.03 -10.34
C GLU A 316 -28.34 -28.65 -11.81
N ARG A 317 -28.62 -29.61 -12.69
CA ARG A 317 -28.67 -29.46 -14.15
C ARG A 317 -29.48 -28.25 -14.62
N LYS A 318 -30.60 -27.95 -13.98
CA LYS A 318 -31.47 -26.81 -14.32
C LYS A 318 -30.81 -25.47 -13.97
N GLU A 319 -30.03 -25.40 -12.91
CA GLU A 319 -29.29 -24.24 -12.50
C GLU A 319 -28.00 -24.09 -13.33
N ALA A 320 -27.30 -25.18 -13.59
CA ALA A 320 -26.17 -25.23 -14.49
C ALA A 320 -26.52 -24.67 -15.89
N MET A 321 -27.65 -25.08 -16.48
CA MET A 321 -28.14 -24.52 -17.74
C MET A 321 -28.40 -23.00 -17.66
N LYS A 322 -28.88 -22.50 -16.53
CA LYS A 322 -29.11 -21.06 -16.32
C LYS A 322 -27.80 -20.31 -16.24
N GLN A 323 -26.81 -20.90 -15.59
CA GLN A 323 -25.50 -20.29 -15.44
C GLN A 323 -24.75 -20.29 -16.77
N VAL A 324 -24.71 -21.42 -17.48
CA VAL A 324 -24.13 -21.53 -18.84
C VAL A 324 -24.75 -20.53 -19.81
N ALA A 325 -26.08 -20.37 -19.80
CA ALA A 325 -26.76 -19.38 -20.61
C ALA A 325 -26.31 -17.94 -20.29
N LYS A 326 -26.16 -17.63 -18.99
CA LYS A 326 -25.69 -16.33 -18.53
C LYS A 326 -24.24 -16.07 -18.93
N ASP A 327 -23.35 -17.03 -18.71
CA ASP A 327 -21.91 -16.86 -18.95
C ASP A 327 -21.59 -16.72 -20.45
N ARG A 328 -22.32 -17.42 -21.30
CA ARG A 328 -22.20 -17.33 -22.77
C ARG A 328 -23.01 -16.19 -23.38
N GLY A 329 -23.85 -15.52 -22.62
CA GLY A 329 -24.74 -14.47 -23.14
C GLY A 329 -25.80 -14.99 -24.12
N ILE A 330 -26.19 -16.28 -24.05
CA ILE A 330 -27.19 -16.93 -24.92
C ILE A 330 -28.45 -17.28 -24.12
N SER A 331 -29.54 -17.64 -24.83
CA SER A 331 -30.76 -18.05 -24.15
C SER A 331 -30.67 -19.49 -23.58
N LYS A 332 -31.42 -19.78 -22.50
CA LYS A 332 -31.55 -21.15 -22.00
C LYS A 332 -32.04 -22.14 -23.05
N ARG A 333 -32.84 -21.64 -24.01
CA ARG A 333 -33.36 -22.45 -25.13
C ARG A 333 -32.21 -22.88 -26.03
N ASP A 334 -31.24 -21.97 -26.30
CA ASP A 334 -30.09 -22.26 -27.13
C ASP A 334 -29.16 -23.28 -26.46
N VAL A 335 -28.93 -23.15 -25.14
CA VAL A 335 -28.20 -24.16 -24.36
C VAL A 335 -28.89 -25.53 -24.44
N TYR A 336 -30.20 -25.59 -24.25
CA TYR A 336 -30.97 -26.83 -24.36
C TYR A 336 -30.87 -27.45 -25.75
N GLN A 337 -30.97 -26.64 -26.80
CA GLN A 337 -30.85 -27.13 -28.17
C GLN A 337 -29.44 -27.63 -28.50
N ALA A 338 -28.40 -27.01 -27.97
CA ALA A 338 -27.04 -27.50 -28.12
C ALA A 338 -26.82 -28.85 -27.47
N LEU A 339 -27.41 -29.10 -26.29
CA LEU A 339 -27.33 -30.36 -25.56
C LEU A 339 -28.16 -31.51 -26.18
N LEU A 340 -29.01 -31.24 -27.18
CA LEU A 340 -29.80 -32.24 -27.89
C LEU A 340 -29.16 -32.73 -29.18
N LYS A 341 -28.09 -32.10 -29.62
CA LYS A 341 -27.31 -32.49 -30.79
C LYS A 341 -26.24 -33.50 -30.43
#